data_e7ef65d7fbc801e073fe8e12aea2e6e9
#
_entry.id   e7ef65d7fbc801e073fe8e12aea2e6e9
#
_cell.length_a   1.000
_cell.length_b   1.000
_cell.length_c   1.000
_cell.angle_alpha   90.00
_cell.angle_beta   90.00
_cell.angle_gamma   90.00
#
_symmetry.space_group_name_H-M   'P 1'
#
loop_
_entity.id
_entity.type
_entity.pdbx_description
1 polymer ?
#
loop_
_entity_poly.entity_id
_entity_poly.type
_entity_poly.pdbx_seq_one_letter_code
_entity_poly.pdbx_strand_id
1 'polypeptide(L)'
;KADEKEIRSRKNQKLYRSRFGKGGKIMKKLEIVIRPESLENLELLLEEQKANGMMITNILGYGNQKGYRQMYRGAEIVAKMLPKVKVETVVEDDKVPKIVDFVVKNLSTGNYGDGKIFVYDVEDAVRIRTGEHGEQAL
;
A
#
# COMPACT_ATOMS: atom_id res chain seq x y z
N LYS A 1 3.16 -20.59 22.29
CA LYS A 1 2.10 -20.74 21.26
C LYS A 1 2.29 -19.70 20.19
N ALA A 2 2.27 -20.11 18.93
CA ALA A 2 2.28 -19.17 17.81
C ALA A 2 0.96 -18.37 17.80
N ASP A 3 1.04 -17.08 17.52
CA ASP A 3 -0.17 -16.27 17.40
C ASP A 3 -0.94 -16.60 16.09
N GLU A 4 -2.17 -16.12 15.99
CA GLU A 4 -3.03 -16.40 14.84
C GLU A 4 -2.43 -15.85 13.54
N LYS A 5 -1.71 -14.74 13.60
CA LYS A 5 -1.04 -14.13 12.44
C LYS A 5 0.09 -15.03 11.95
N GLU A 6 0.85 -15.59 12.87
CA GLU A 6 1.95 -16.49 12.53
C GLU A 6 1.43 -17.80 11.93
N ILE A 7 0.36 -18.37 12.50
CA ILE A 7 -0.30 -19.56 11.99
C ILE A 7 -0.85 -19.32 10.58
N ARG A 8 -1.50 -18.17 10.36
CA ARG A 8 -2.05 -17.78 9.06
C ARG A 8 -0.93 -17.57 8.03
N SER A 9 0.16 -16.94 8.41
CA SER A 9 1.33 -16.75 7.57
C SER A 9 1.94 -18.08 7.13
N ARG A 10 2.14 -19.00 8.06
CA ARG A 10 2.65 -20.36 7.77
C ARG A 10 1.74 -21.17 6.86
N LYS A 11 0.42 -21.05 7.06
CA LYS A 11 -0.57 -21.72 6.22
C LYS A 11 -0.54 -21.16 4.78
N ASN A 12 -0.49 -19.86 4.63
CA ASN A 12 -0.37 -19.21 3.32
C ASN A 12 0.94 -19.58 2.63
N GLN A 13 2.04 -19.64 3.37
CA GLN A 13 3.34 -20.04 2.87
C GLN A 13 3.34 -21.49 2.35
N LYS A 14 2.65 -22.37 3.07
CA LYS A 14 2.52 -23.77 2.66
C LYS A 14 1.69 -23.91 1.39
N LEU A 15 0.59 -23.17 1.29
CA LEU A 15 -0.27 -23.12 0.11
C LEU A 15 0.47 -22.58 -1.11
N TYR A 16 1.21 -21.51 -0.93
CA TYR A 16 2.02 -20.90 -1.99
C TYR A 16 3.09 -21.87 -2.51
N ARG A 17 3.83 -22.51 -1.59
CA ARG A 17 4.83 -23.51 -1.95
C ARG A 17 4.26 -24.71 -2.68
N SER A 18 3.06 -25.15 -2.34
CA SER A 18 2.40 -26.26 -3.04
C SER A 18 1.95 -25.89 -4.45
N ARG A 19 1.63 -24.61 -4.67
CA ARG A 19 1.10 -24.10 -5.95
C ARG A 19 2.19 -23.66 -6.92
N PHE A 20 3.27 -23.07 -6.41
CA PHE A 20 4.29 -22.39 -7.23
C PHE A 20 5.72 -22.91 -7.02
N GLY A 21 5.90 -24.00 -6.27
CA GLY A 21 7.19 -24.64 -6.05
C GLY A 21 7.90 -24.29 -4.74
N LYS A 22 8.97 -25.02 -4.49
CA LYS A 22 9.78 -24.84 -3.27
C LYS A 22 10.63 -23.57 -3.35
N GLY A 23 10.53 -22.69 -2.36
CA GLY A 23 11.41 -21.54 -2.17
C GLY A 23 10.82 -20.18 -2.56
N GLY A 24 9.58 -20.13 -3.09
CA GLY A 24 8.89 -18.86 -3.34
C GLY A 24 8.52 -18.14 -2.05
N LYS A 25 8.80 -16.84 -1.97
CA LYS A 25 8.34 -16.00 -0.87
C LYS A 25 6.89 -15.58 -1.09
N ILE A 26 6.16 -15.41 0.00
CA ILE A 26 4.82 -14.81 -0.03
C ILE A 26 4.97 -13.34 -0.40
N MET A 27 4.08 -12.90 -1.28
CA MET A 27 4.00 -11.51 -1.70
C MET A 27 2.77 -10.83 -1.13
N LYS A 28 2.90 -9.54 -0.89
CA LYS A 28 1.80 -8.68 -0.45
C LYS A 28 1.72 -7.47 -1.36
N LYS A 29 0.50 -7.04 -1.64
CA LYS A 29 0.25 -5.74 -2.27
C LYS A 29 -0.07 -4.73 -1.17
N LEU A 30 0.64 -3.63 -1.17
CA LEU A 30 0.33 -2.46 -0.38
C LEU A 30 -0.41 -1.46 -1.26
N GLU A 31 -1.58 -1.06 -0.83
CA GLU A 31 -2.36 0.01 -1.43
C GLU A 31 -2.38 1.17 -0.43
N ILE A 32 -1.64 2.22 -0.76
CA ILE A 32 -1.37 3.33 0.15
C ILE A 32 -2.08 4.56 -0.40
N VAL A 33 -3.10 5.01 0.31
CA VAL A 33 -3.86 6.21 -0.04
C VAL A 33 -3.38 7.36 0.83
N ILE A 34 -2.87 8.40 0.20
CA ILE A 34 -2.22 9.53 0.88
C ILE A 34 -2.68 10.87 0.28
N ARG A 35 -2.32 11.95 0.96
CA ARG A 35 -2.42 13.30 0.38
C ARG A 35 -1.43 13.44 -0.78
N PRO A 36 -1.78 14.21 -1.82
CA PRO A 36 -0.87 14.42 -2.96
C PRO A 36 0.51 14.94 -2.57
N GLU A 37 0.57 15.83 -1.59
CA GLU A 37 1.83 16.41 -1.10
C GLU A 37 2.75 15.43 -0.38
N SER A 38 2.26 14.26 0.01
CA SER A 38 3.04 13.21 0.65
C SER A 38 3.68 12.23 -0.34
N LEU A 39 3.38 12.34 -1.62
CA LEU A 39 3.82 11.38 -2.64
C LEU A 39 5.33 11.28 -2.75
N GLU A 40 6.02 12.40 -2.80
CA GLU A 40 7.48 12.44 -2.94
C GLU A 40 8.18 11.73 -1.78
N ASN A 41 7.73 11.98 -0.55
CA ASN A 41 8.25 11.32 0.64
C ASN A 41 7.99 9.81 0.59
N LEU A 42 6.82 9.39 0.14
CA LEU A 42 6.49 7.97 0.01
C LEU A 42 7.36 7.28 -1.04
N GLU A 43 7.59 7.93 -2.18
CA GLU A 43 8.48 7.39 -3.23
C GLU A 43 9.88 7.12 -2.68
N LEU A 44 10.46 8.08 -1.96
CA LEU A 44 11.77 7.93 -1.34
C LEU A 44 11.81 6.78 -0.32
N LEU A 45 10.77 6.66 0.50
CA LEU A 45 10.68 5.56 1.47
C LEU A 45 10.61 4.18 0.79
N LEU A 46 9.84 4.06 -0.27
CA LEU A 46 9.71 2.81 -1.02
C LEU A 46 11.00 2.43 -1.74
N GLU A 47 11.72 3.41 -2.29
CA GLU A 47 13.04 3.19 -2.88
C GLU A 47 14.05 2.70 -1.84
N GLU A 48 14.10 3.32 -0.66
CA GLU A 48 14.97 2.90 0.45
C GLU A 48 14.69 1.46 0.88
N GLN A 49 13.42 1.05 0.88
CA GLN A 49 13.01 -0.30 1.22
C GLN A 49 13.13 -1.28 0.04
N LYS A 50 13.67 -0.84 -1.08
CA LYS A 50 13.87 -1.65 -2.28
C LYS A 50 12.58 -2.27 -2.81
N ALA A 51 11.49 -1.53 -2.76
CA ALA A 51 10.28 -1.87 -3.48
C ALA A 51 10.56 -1.73 -4.98
N ASN A 52 10.40 -2.81 -5.73
CA ASN A 52 10.87 -2.89 -7.13
C ASN A 52 10.01 -2.11 -8.12
N GLY A 53 8.89 -1.60 -7.72
CA GLY A 53 8.05 -0.79 -8.57
C GLY A 53 6.86 -0.25 -7.82
N MET A 54 6.27 0.78 -8.35
CA MET A 54 5.05 1.36 -7.82
C MET A 54 4.16 1.86 -8.94
N MET A 55 2.86 1.78 -8.71
CA MET A 55 1.84 2.32 -9.60
C MET A 55 1.13 3.46 -8.88
N ILE A 56 0.95 4.57 -9.56
CA ILE A 56 0.40 5.79 -8.99
C ILE A 56 -0.88 6.15 -9.72
N THR A 57 -1.96 6.37 -8.96
CA THR A 57 -3.25 6.76 -9.49
C THR A 57 -3.77 7.98 -8.73
N ASN A 58 -4.18 9.01 -9.44
CA ASN A 58 -4.89 10.12 -8.86
C ASN A 58 -6.34 9.73 -8.63
N ILE A 59 -6.83 9.92 -7.40
CA ILE A 59 -8.19 9.57 -7.00
C ILE A 59 -8.85 10.73 -6.27
N LEU A 60 -10.18 10.64 -6.13
CA LEU A 60 -10.95 11.50 -5.24
C LEU A 60 -11.39 10.66 -4.05
N GLY A 61 -11.15 11.17 -2.84
CA GLY A 61 -11.49 10.50 -1.61
C GLY A 61 -12.59 11.22 -0.84
N TYR A 62 -13.46 10.43 -0.23
CA TYR A 62 -14.47 10.88 0.71
C TYR A 62 -14.33 10.05 2.00
N GLY A 63 -14.33 10.72 3.14
CA GLY A 63 -14.19 10.01 4.41
C GLY A 63 -14.39 10.94 5.60
N ASN A 64 -13.74 10.62 6.72
CA ASN A 64 -13.84 11.39 7.94
C ASN A 64 -13.12 12.74 7.91
N GLN A 65 -12.33 12.98 6.87
CA GLN A 65 -11.71 14.29 6.66
C GLN A 65 -12.78 15.30 6.31
N LYS A 66 -12.83 16.38 7.08
CA LYS A 66 -13.70 17.53 6.72
C LYS A 66 -13.12 18.20 5.49
N GLY A 67 -13.97 18.40 4.48
CA GLY A 67 -13.58 19.08 3.26
C GLY A 67 -13.26 20.56 3.49
N TYR A 68 -12.74 21.21 2.45
CA TYR A 68 -12.48 22.64 2.48
C TYR A 68 -13.79 23.41 2.57
N ARG A 69 -13.84 24.37 3.50
CA ARG A 69 -14.92 25.33 3.58
C ARG A 69 -14.53 26.57 2.76
N GLN A 70 -15.34 26.87 1.77
CA GLN A 70 -15.14 28.03 0.93
C GLN A 70 -16.40 28.89 0.92
N MET A 71 -16.22 30.20 0.92
CA MET A 71 -17.31 31.14 0.71
C MET A 71 -17.49 31.42 -0.78
N TYR A 72 -18.66 31.12 -1.31
CA TYR A 72 -18.98 31.39 -2.68
C TYR A 72 -20.32 32.14 -2.71
N ARG A 73 -20.33 33.37 -3.22
CA ARG A 73 -21.50 34.25 -3.28
C ARG A 73 -22.24 34.37 -1.92
N GLY A 74 -21.51 34.48 -0.82
CA GLY A 74 -22.03 34.56 0.53
C GLY A 74 -22.52 33.25 1.15
N ALA A 75 -22.40 32.11 0.44
CA ALA A 75 -22.75 30.80 0.94
C ALA A 75 -21.48 29.99 1.25
N GLU A 76 -21.49 29.30 2.37
CA GLU A 76 -20.41 28.35 2.73
C GLU A 76 -20.55 27.05 1.94
N ILE A 77 -19.50 26.67 1.22
CA ILE A 77 -19.44 25.43 0.46
C ILE A 77 -18.41 24.51 1.11
N VAL A 78 -18.82 23.27 1.39
CA VAL A 78 -17.93 22.21 1.89
C VAL A 78 -17.63 21.25 0.76
N ALA A 79 -16.35 21.14 0.39
CA ALA A 79 -15.90 20.14 -0.57
C ALA A 79 -15.89 18.77 0.10
N LYS A 80 -16.74 17.85 -0.38
CA LYS A 80 -16.87 16.48 0.17
C LYS A 80 -15.84 15.53 -0.43
N MET A 81 -15.45 15.75 -1.68
CA MET A 81 -14.50 14.93 -2.41
C MET A 81 -13.16 15.66 -2.47
N LEU A 82 -12.13 15.04 -1.95
CA LEU A 82 -10.78 15.62 -1.90
C LEU A 82 -9.82 14.82 -2.77
N PRO A 83 -8.87 15.50 -3.46
CA PRO A 83 -7.82 14.83 -4.18
C PRO A 83 -6.97 13.98 -3.24
N LYS A 84 -6.73 12.74 -3.63
CA LYS A 84 -5.82 11.80 -3.00
C LYS A 84 -4.96 11.13 -4.05
N VAL A 85 -3.90 10.50 -3.63
CA VAL A 85 -3.06 9.66 -4.48
C VAL A 85 -3.07 8.25 -3.92
N LYS A 86 -3.30 7.29 -4.80
CA LYS A 86 -3.20 5.88 -4.49
C LYS A 86 -1.90 5.33 -5.06
N VAL A 87 -1.06 4.78 -4.20
CA VAL A 87 0.18 4.13 -4.59
C VAL A 87 0.03 2.64 -4.32
N GLU A 88 0.25 1.84 -5.35
CA GLU A 88 0.23 0.38 -5.25
C GLU A 88 1.63 -0.16 -5.49
N THR A 89 2.08 -1.04 -4.63
CA THR A 89 3.33 -1.76 -4.79
C THR A 89 3.17 -3.18 -4.28
N VAL A 90 3.83 -4.12 -4.93
CA VAL A 90 3.88 -5.52 -4.52
C VAL A 90 5.28 -5.83 -4.03
N VAL A 91 5.36 -6.33 -2.82
CA VAL A 91 6.63 -6.63 -2.16
C VAL A 91 6.58 -8.03 -1.51
N GLU A 92 7.73 -8.54 -1.19
CA GLU A 92 7.84 -9.73 -0.36
C GLU A 92 7.27 -9.43 1.04
N ASP A 93 6.62 -10.41 1.65
CA ASP A 93 5.89 -10.23 2.91
C ASP A 93 6.78 -9.76 4.07
N ASP A 94 8.04 -10.13 4.07
CA ASP A 94 9.01 -9.73 5.10
C ASP A 94 9.35 -8.23 5.09
N LYS A 95 9.12 -7.55 3.96
CA LYS A 95 9.30 -6.10 3.85
C LYS A 95 8.14 -5.27 4.40
N VAL A 96 6.96 -5.88 4.53
CA VAL A 96 5.74 -5.16 4.89
C VAL A 96 5.84 -4.45 6.25
N PRO A 97 6.30 -5.09 7.34
CA PRO A 97 6.37 -4.40 8.63
C PRO A 97 7.22 -3.14 8.60
N LYS A 98 8.38 -3.19 7.95
CA LYS A 98 9.27 -2.02 7.85
C LYS A 98 8.63 -0.89 7.05
N ILE A 99 8.02 -1.21 5.91
CA ILE A 99 7.37 -0.21 5.07
C ILE A 99 6.23 0.45 5.84
N VAL A 100 5.38 -0.34 6.48
CA VAL A 100 4.26 0.19 7.27
C VAL A 100 4.76 1.10 8.39
N ASP A 101 5.74 0.67 9.15
CA ASP A 101 6.31 1.47 10.25
C ASP A 101 6.90 2.78 9.75
N PHE A 102 7.65 2.76 8.66
CA PHE A 102 8.22 3.97 8.09
C PHE A 102 7.15 4.93 7.54
N VAL A 103 6.14 4.42 6.87
CA VAL A 103 5.05 5.24 6.35
C VAL A 103 4.29 5.91 7.49
N VAL A 104 3.90 5.15 8.49
CA VAL A 104 3.21 5.70 9.66
C VAL A 104 4.07 6.76 10.35
N LYS A 105 5.33 6.46 10.59
CA LYS A 105 6.24 7.37 11.29
C LYS A 105 6.49 8.68 10.54
N ASN A 106 6.62 8.61 9.22
CA ASN A 106 7.04 9.77 8.43
C ASN A 106 5.89 10.54 7.78
N LEU A 107 4.75 9.91 7.53
CA LEU A 107 3.61 10.55 6.87
C LEU A 107 2.46 10.89 7.82
N SER A 108 2.45 10.38 9.03
CA SER A 108 1.42 10.70 10.01
C SER A 108 1.58 12.12 10.53
N THR A 109 0.50 12.89 10.50
CA THR A 109 0.40 14.22 11.14
C THR A 109 -0.47 14.18 12.40
N GLY A 110 -1.19 13.08 12.63
CA GLY A 110 -2.20 12.96 13.67
C GLY A 110 -3.54 13.57 13.30
N ASN A 111 -3.68 14.12 12.10
CA ASN A 111 -4.90 14.74 11.61
C ASN A 111 -5.69 13.82 10.69
N TYR A 112 -6.98 14.08 10.57
CA TYR A 112 -7.81 13.42 9.56
C TYR A 112 -7.27 13.68 8.17
N GLY A 113 -7.32 12.67 7.31
CA GLY A 113 -6.85 12.76 5.93
C GLY A 113 -5.41 12.35 5.70
N ASP A 114 -4.69 11.89 6.72
CA ASP A 114 -3.33 11.35 6.57
C ASP A 114 -3.28 10.16 5.61
N GLY A 115 -4.36 9.40 5.56
CA GLY A 115 -4.49 8.28 4.63
C GLY A 115 -4.57 6.93 5.32
N LYS A 116 -4.49 5.89 4.50
CA LYS A 116 -4.56 4.50 4.96
C LYS A 116 -3.66 3.61 4.12
N ILE A 117 -3.25 2.52 4.72
CA ILE A 117 -2.55 1.43 4.04
C ILE A 117 -3.42 0.20 4.10
N PHE A 118 -3.73 -0.36 2.93
CA PHE A 118 -4.38 -1.66 2.82
C PHE A 118 -3.37 -2.70 2.38
N VAL A 119 -3.40 -3.85 3.02
CA VAL A 119 -2.48 -4.95 2.75
C VAL A 119 -3.27 -6.13 2.21
N TYR A 120 -2.93 -6.56 1.00
CA TYR A 120 -3.60 -7.67 0.32
C TYR A 120 -2.64 -8.83 0.13
N ASP A 121 -3.17 -10.04 0.21
CA ASP A 121 -2.45 -11.22 -0.23
C ASP A 121 -2.37 -11.23 -1.77
N VAL A 122 -1.19 -11.51 -2.30
CA VAL A 122 -0.98 -11.71 -3.73
C VAL A 122 -0.67 -13.18 -3.95
N GLU A 123 -1.56 -13.86 -4.65
CA GLU A 123 -1.37 -15.30 -4.91
C GLU A 123 -0.20 -15.58 -5.84
N ASP A 124 -0.06 -14.76 -6.86
CA ASP A 124 1.01 -14.87 -7.85
C ASP A 124 1.25 -13.54 -8.54
N ALA A 125 2.43 -13.38 -9.09
CA ALA A 125 2.79 -12.32 -10.01
C ALA A 125 3.49 -12.96 -11.19
N VAL A 126 3.19 -12.51 -12.40
CA VAL A 126 3.81 -13.03 -13.62
C VAL A 126 4.37 -11.86 -14.42
N ARG A 127 5.65 -11.91 -14.72
CA ARG A 127 6.27 -10.92 -15.61
C ARG A 127 5.95 -11.27 -17.06
N ILE A 128 5.25 -10.37 -17.74
CA ILE A 128 4.80 -10.62 -19.13
C ILE A 128 5.99 -10.85 -20.06
N ARG A 129 7.06 -10.08 -19.89
CA ARG A 129 8.25 -10.17 -20.78
C ARG A 129 8.94 -11.52 -20.72
N THR A 130 9.00 -12.16 -19.55
CA THR A 130 9.81 -13.36 -19.32
C THR A 130 9.00 -14.59 -18.98
N GLY A 131 7.75 -14.42 -18.55
CA GLY A 131 6.94 -15.50 -18.00
C GLY A 131 7.37 -15.97 -16.60
N GLU A 132 8.29 -15.27 -15.95
CA GLU A 132 8.70 -15.58 -14.59
C GLU A 132 7.57 -15.36 -13.60
N HIS A 133 7.48 -16.25 -12.61
CA HIS A 133 6.46 -16.23 -11.57
C HIS A 133 7.02 -15.86 -10.19
N GLY A 134 6.12 -15.45 -9.31
CA GLY A 134 6.42 -15.25 -7.92
C GLY A 134 7.30 -14.02 -7.67
N GLU A 135 8.16 -14.09 -6.67
CA GLU A 135 9.06 -13.00 -6.30
C GLU A 135 10.01 -12.57 -7.42
N GLN A 136 10.35 -13.49 -8.31
CA GLN A 136 11.21 -13.22 -9.48
C GLN A 136 10.51 -12.34 -10.52
N ALA A 137 9.20 -12.24 -10.45
CA ALA A 137 8.41 -11.37 -11.32
C ALA A 137 8.32 -9.92 -10.83
N LEU A 138 8.76 -9.66 -9.61
CA LEU A 138 8.71 -8.32 -9.02
C LEU A 138 9.81 -7.40 -9.50
#